data_06acf92ba21d28162f7903ea68212715
#
_entry.id   06acf92ba21d28162f7903ea68212715
#
_cell.length_a   1.000
_cell.length_b   1.000
_cell.length_c   1.000
_cell.angle_alpha   90.00
_cell.angle_beta   90.00
_cell.angle_gamma   90.00
#
_symmetry.space_group_name_H-M   'P 1'
#
loop_
_entity.id
_entity.type
_entity.pdbx_description
1 polymer ?
#
loop_
_entity_poly.entity_id
_entity_poly.type
_entity_poly.pdbx_seq_one_letter_code
_entity_poly.pdbx_strand_id
1 'polypeptide(L)'
;GHVVLPDRTHILLVTLNKQGKQTEHRYLDHFIDDHTFHWQSQNQTKADSKRGREIVEQAKRGTRIHLFVREHRLRTDGRAAPFRYMGEVEYLSHEGEKPMKVMFSMT
;
A
#
# COMPACT_ATOMS: atom_id res chain seq x y z
N GLY A 1 -2.60 -5.69 -3.31
CA GLY A 1 -3.87 -5.16 -3.75
C GLY A 1 -4.38 -3.98 -2.95
N HIS A 2 -5.40 -3.39 -3.44
CA HIS A 2 -6.00 -2.20 -2.82
C HIS A 2 -7.52 -2.38 -2.84
N VAL A 3 -8.11 -2.51 -1.68
CA VAL A 3 -9.56 -2.70 -1.52
C VAL A 3 -10.13 -1.49 -0.81
N VAL A 4 -11.27 -0.99 -1.29
CA VAL A 4 -11.98 0.10 -0.62
C VAL A 4 -13.33 -0.44 -0.17
N LEU A 5 -13.59 -0.37 1.14
CA LEU A 5 -14.82 -0.87 1.73
C LEU A 5 -15.98 0.11 1.49
N PRO A 6 -17.24 -0.33 1.72
CA PRO A 6 -18.40 0.55 1.49
C PRO A 6 -18.36 1.86 2.28
N ASP A 7 -17.75 1.87 3.46
CA ASP A 7 -17.62 3.10 4.27
C ASP A 7 -16.39 3.92 3.87
N ARG A 8 -15.74 3.60 2.74
CA ARG A 8 -14.56 4.24 2.20
C ARG A 8 -13.30 4.03 3.06
N THR A 9 -13.25 2.98 3.87
CA THR A 9 -12.02 2.54 4.52
C THR A 9 -11.15 1.83 3.48
N HIS A 10 -9.88 2.19 3.43
CA HIS A 10 -8.92 1.61 2.49
C HIS A 10 -8.14 0.48 3.15
N ILE A 11 -8.00 -0.63 2.43
CA ILE A 11 -7.22 -1.79 2.85
C ILE A 11 -6.11 -1.98 1.84
N LEU A 12 -4.87 -1.89 2.28
CA LEU A 12 -3.70 -2.11 1.44
C LEU A 12 -3.12 -3.49 1.74
N LEU A 13 -3.07 -4.35 0.73
CA LEU A 13 -2.55 -5.71 0.85
C LEU A 13 -1.25 -5.78 0.06
N VAL A 14 -0.14 -5.88 0.77
CA VAL A 14 1.20 -5.73 0.19
C VAL A 14 2.01 -7.01 0.31
N THR A 15 2.61 -7.44 -0.80
CA THR A 15 3.59 -8.53 -0.83
C THR A 15 4.95 -7.91 -1.13
N LEU A 16 5.88 -8.01 -0.19
CA LEU A 16 7.18 -7.36 -0.30
C LEU A 16 8.07 -8.00 -1.35
N ASN A 17 8.14 -9.35 -1.35
CA ASN A 17 8.92 -10.10 -2.32
C ASN A 17 8.01 -10.63 -3.41
N LYS A 18 7.97 -9.93 -4.55
CA LYS A 18 7.15 -10.33 -5.69
C LYS A 18 7.98 -11.26 -6.57
N GLN A 19 7.90 -12.55 -6.28
CA GLN A 19 8.65 -13.56 -7.02
C GLN A 19 8.37 -13.48 -8.51
N GLY A 20 9.41 -13.67 -9.32
CA GLY A 20 9.29 -13.59 -10.77
C GLY A 20 9.29 -12.18 -11.33
N LYS A 21 9.36 -11.17 -10.48
CA LYS A 21 9.47 -9.79 -10.92
C LYS A 21 10.93 -9.42 -11.11
N GLN A 22 11.16 -8.43 -11.96
CA GLN A 22 12.51 -7.94 -12.20
C GLN A 22 13.00 -7.11 -11.02
N THR A 23 14.31 -6.92 -10.95
CA THR A 23 14.94 -6.25 -9.82
C THR A 23 14.38 -4.85 -9.57
N GLU A 24 14.08 -4.12 -10.62
CA GLU A 24 13.56 -2.75 -10.50
C GLU A 24 12.18 -2.69 -9.85
N HIS A 25 11.50 -3.82 -9.70
CA HIS A 25 10.18 -3.88 -9.07
C HIS A 25 10.23 -4.18 -7.58
N ARG A 26 11.41 -4.46 -7.03
CA ARG A 26 11.54 -4.90 -5.63
C ARG A 26 11.20 -3.81 -4.64
N TYR A 27 11.47 -2.56 -4.97
CA TYR A 27 11.29 -1.44 -4.03
C TYR A 27 10.08 -0.60 -4.28
N LEU A 28 9.12 -1.14 -5.04
CA LEU A 28 7.86 -0.44 -5.27
C LEU A 28 7.04 -0.33 -4.00
N ASP A 29 7.08 -1.40 -3.17
CA ASP A 29 6.45 -1.41 -1.86
C ASP A 29 7.50 -1.85 -0.87
N HIS A 30 7.91 -0.98 0.03
CA HIS A 30 8.95 -1.33 0.99
C HIS A 30 8.95 -0.41 2.21
N PHE A 31 9.49 -0.91 3.31
CA PHE A 31 9.71 -0.11 4.50
C PHE A 31 10.96 0.73 4.31
N ILE A 32 10.84 2.03 4.52
CA ILE A 32 11.97 2.95 4.45
C ILE A 32 12.71 2.94 5.79
N ASP A 33 11.94 2.94 6.89
CA ASP A 33 12.46 2.81 8.24
C ASP A 33 11.35 2.24 9.13
N ASP A 34 11.52 2.28 10.45
CA ASP A 34 10.55 1.72 11.39
C ASP A 34 9.20 2.42 11.39
N HIS A 35 9.14 3.62 10.82
CA HIS A 35 7.95 4.47 10.88
C HIS A 35 7.40 4.86 9.51
N THR A 36 8.10 4.53 8.42
CA THR A 36 7.75 5.02 7.10
C THR A 36 7.69 3.89 6.09
N PHE A 37 6.59 3.82 5.35
CA PHE A 37 6.37 2.79 4.33
C PHE A 37 6.14 3.45 2.97
N HIS A 38 6.82 2.94 1.94
CA HIS A 38 6.62 3.35 0.55
C HIS A 38 5.67 2.37 -0.11
N TRP A 39 4.60 2.89 -0.71
CA TRP A 39 3.58 2.07 -1.37
C TRP A 39 3.34 2.60 -2.78
N GLN A 40 3.19 1.69 -3.72
CA GLN A 40 2.82 2.04 -5.09
C GLN A 40 1.41 1.55 -5.35
N SER A 41 0.56 2.47 -5.82
CA SER A 41 -0.84 2.15 -6.11
C SER A 41 -0.96 1.23 -7.32
N GLN A 42 -2.18 0.78 -7.59
CA GLN A 42 -2.47 0.05 -8.82
C GLN A 42 -2.20 0.96 -10.02
N ASN A 43 -1.86 0.34 -11.17
CA ASN A 43 -1.35 1.07 -12.33
C ASN A 43 -2.26 2.17 -12.85
N GLN A 44 -3.55 2.11 -12.59
CA GLN A 44 -4.50 3.10 -13.09
C GLN A 44 -4.83 4.20 -12.08
N THR A 45 -4.27 4.15 -10.88
CA THR A 45 -4.60 5.11 -9.83
C THR A 45 -3.84 6.42 -10.03
N LYS A 46 -4.58 7.53 -9.99
CA LYS A 46 -4.04 8.89 -10.03
C LYS A 46 -4.38 9.60 -8.73
N ALA A 47 -3.62 10.65 -8.42
CA ALA A 47 -3.88 11.47 -7.23
C ALA A 47 -5.26 12.13 -7.26
N ASP A 48 -5.77 12.45 -8.45
CA ASP A 48 -7.09 13.07 -8.61
C ASP A 48 -8.23 12.07 -8.83
N SER A 49 -7.94 10.78 -8.85
CA SER A 49 -8.99 9.75 -8.87
C SER A 49 -9.66 9.69 -7.51
N LYS A 50 -10.83 9.05 -7.44
CA LYS A 50 -11.55 8.95 -6.16
C LYS A 50 -10.70 8.28 -5.08
N ARG A 51 -10.08 7.15 -5.41
CA ARG A 51 -9.20 6.46 -4.46
C ARG A 51 -7.98 7.30 -4.09
N GLY A 52 -7.36 7.93 -5.08
CA GLY A 52 -6.18 8.76 -4.85
C GLY A 52 -6.48 9.95 -3.97
N ARG A 53 -7.59 10.64 -4.23
CA ARG A 53 -7.99 11.80 -3.42
C ARG A 53 -8.27 11.42 -1.98
N GLU A 54 -8.90 10.28 -1.76
CA GLU A 54 -9.18 9.83 -0.39
C GLU A 54 -7.90 9.58 0.38
N ILE A 55 -6.87 9.09 -0.28
CA ILE A 55 -5.56 8.90 0.34
C ILE A 55 -4.86 10.24 0.58
N VAL A 56 -4.76 11.05 -0.47
CA VAL A 56 -4.05 12.35 -0.41
C VAL A 56 -4.70 13.31 0.58
N GLU A 57 -6.02 13.29 0.65
CA GLU A 57 -6.79 14.16 1.53
C GLU A 57 -7.22 13.46 2.83
N GLN A 58 -6.45 12.46 3.25
CA GLN A 58 -6.80 11.62 4.40
C GLN A 58 -7.17 12.42 5.64
N ALA A 59 -6.35 13.38 6.02
CA ALA A 59 -6.58 14.16 7.24
C ALA A 59 -7.87 14.98 7.12
N LYS A 60 -8.13 15.54 5.95
CA LYS A 60 -9.30 16.37 5.71
C LYS A 60 -10.58 15.55 5.67
N ARG A 61 -10.52 14.34 5.09
CA ARG A 61 -11.68 13.48 4.88
C ARG A 61 -11.91 12.48 6.02
N GLY A 62 -10.92 12.30 6.89
CA GLY A 62 -10.99 11.28 7.92
C GLY A 62 -10.88 9.88 7.36
N THR A 63 -10.22 9.71 6.23
CA THR A 63 -10.04 8.39 5.59
C THR A 63 -9.23 7.49 6.48
N ARG A 64 -9.70 6.25 6.69
CA ARG A 64 -8.95 5.25 7.44
C ARG A 64 -8.25 4.34 6.44
N ILE A 65 -6.96 4.09 6.68
CA ILE A 65 -6.13 3.28 5.80
C ILE A 65 -5.43 2.23 6.64
N HIS A 66 -5.69 0.95 6.36
CA HIS A 66 -5.09 -0.17 7.09
C HIS A 66 -4.07 -0.86 6.20
N LEU A 67 -2.91 -1.17 6.76
CA LEU A 67 -1.84 -1.84 6.03
C LEU A 67 -1.71 -3.28 6.48
N PHE A 68 -1.74 -4.20 5.50
CA PHE A 68 -1.48 -5.62 5.69
C PHE A 68 -0.31 -6.01 4.80
N VAL A 69 0.66 -6.72 5.37
CA VAL A 69 1.91 -7.04 4.67
C VAL A 69 2.23 -8.51 4.82
N ARG A 70 2.77 -9.10 3.77
CA ARG A 70 3.40 -10.41 3.82
C ARG A 70 4.71 -10.35 3.05
N GLU A 71 5.66 -11.19 3.43
CA GLU A 71 6.97 -11.19 2.80
C GLU A 71 6.95 -11.85 1.43
N HIS A 72 6.28 -13.00 1.34
CA HIS A 72 6.17 -13.78 0.11
C HIS A 72 4.72 -14.12 -0.17
N ARG A 73 4.40 -14.27 -1.46
CA ARG A 73 3.06 -14.66 -1.87
C ARG A 73 2.70 -16.07 -1.41
N LEU A 74 3.67 -16.98 -1.47
CA LEU A 74 3.46 -18.37 -1.13
C LEU A 74 4.34 -18.79 0.05
N ARG A 75 3.80 -19.67 0.88
CA ARG A 75 4.57 -20.33 1.93
C ARG A 75 5.47 -21.39 1.30
N THR A 76 6.41 -21.94 2.09
CA THR A 76 7.30 -23.00 1.62
C THR A 76 6.55 -24.25 1.18
N ASP A 77 5.34 -24.47 1.72
CA ASP A 77 4.50 -25.62 1.34
C ASP A 77 3.62 -25.34 0.11
N GLY A 78 3.81 -24.21 -0.57
CA GLY A 78 3.06 -23.84 -1.77
C GLY A 78 1.72 -23.19 -1.52
N ARG A 79 1.28 -23.06 -0.28
CA ARG A 79 0.02 -22.41 0.07
C ARG A 79 0.20 -20.91 0.13
N ALA A 80 -0.92 -20.17 -0.04
CA ALA A 80 -0.88 -18.71 0.07
C ALA A 80 -0.43 -18.30 1.49
N ALA A 81 0.54 -17.39 1.55
CA ALA A 81 1.01 -16.88 2.83
C ALA A 81 -0.02 -15.89 3.41
N PRO A 82 -0.26 -15.93 4.73
CA PRO A 82 -1.18 -14.99 5.34
C PRO A 82 -0.55 -13.60 5.41
N PHE A 83 -1.40 -12.57 5.38
CA PHE A 83 -0.96 -11.20 5.61
C PHE A 83 -0.90 -10.91 7.11
N ARG A 84 0.04 -10.05 7.49
CA ARG A 84 0.14 -9.54 8.85
C ARG A 84 -0.42 -8.13 8.89
N TYR A 85 -1.30 -7.85 9.83
CA TYR A 85 -1.82 -6.51 10.03
C TYR A 85 -0.77 -5.62 10.67
N MET A 86 -0.44 -4.50 10.00
CA MET A 86 0.59 -3.58 10.47
C MET A 86 0.00 -2.33 11.14
N GLY A 87 -1.31 -2.20 11.17
CA GLY A 87 -1.97 -1.07 11.79
C GLY A 87 -2.49 -0.06 10.78
N GLU A 88 -3.00 1.06 11.29
CA GLU A 88 -3.42 2.16 10.46
C GLU A 88 -2.21 2.99 10.05
N VAL A 89 -2.26 3.53 8.85
CA VAL A 89 -1.18 4.38 8.33
C VAL A 89 -1.73 5.74 7.94
N GLU A 90 -0.85 6.75 7.93
CA GLU A 90 -1.21 8.11 7.58
C GLU A 90 -0.43 8.56 6.35
N TYR A 91 -1.11 9.28 5.48
CA TYR A 91 -0.50 9.84 4.27
C TYR A 91 0.53 10.91 4.64
N LEU A 92 1.71 10.83 4.04
CA LEU A 92 2.75 11.84 4.18
C LEU A 92 2.94 12.63 2.90
N SER A 93 3.16 11.95 1.79
CA SER A 93 3.42 12.60 0.50
C SER A 93 3.19 11.60 -0.62
N HIS A 94 3.17 12.12 -1.85
CA HIS A 94 3.09 11.26 -3.03
C HIS A 94 3.82 11.90 -4.21
N GLU A 95 4.13 11.08 -5.21
CA GLU A 95 4.61 11.56 -6.49
C GLU A 95 4.13 10.62 -7.61
N GLY A 96 4.03 11.17 -8.80
CA GLY A 96 3.67 10.38 -9.99
C GLY A 96 2.20 10.00 -10.05
N GLU A 97 1.84 9.44 -11.19
CA GLU A 97 0.49 8.94 -11.45
C GLU A 97 0.59 7.69 -12.33
N LYS A 98 -0.40 6.81 -12.21
CA LYS A 98 -0.54 5.59 -13.02
C LYS A 98 0.71 4.73 -13.05
N PRO A 99 1.29 4.32 -11.94
CA PRO A 99 0.78 4.39 -10.58
C PRO A 99 1.29 5.61 -9.81
N MET A 100 0.60 5.88 -8.74
CA MET A 100 0.96 6.88 -7.76
C MET A 100 1.86 6.23 -6.71
N LYS A 101 2.95 6.89 -6.35
CA LYS A 101 3.86 6.42 -5.29
C LYS A 101 3.57 7.22 -4.04
N VAL A 102 3.29 6.54 -2.95
CA VAL A 102 2.83 7.17 -1.72
C VAL A 102 3.73 6.79 -0.56
N MET A 103 4.05 7.79 0.26
CA MET A 103 4.75 7.59 1.52
C MET A 103 3.74 7.65 2.65
N PHE A 104 3.73 6.62 3.47
CA PHE A 104 2.86 6.52 4.64
C PHE A 104 3.66 6.50 5.93
N SER A 105 3.08 7.11 6.97
CA SER A 105 3.62 7.02 8.33
C SER A 105 2.90 5.91 9.07
N MET A 106 3.67 5.06 9.74
CA MET A 106 3.17 4.01 10.62
C MET A 106 3.40 4.48 12.06
N THR A 107 2.36 4.57 12.81
CA THR A 107 2.47 5.01 14.21
C THR A 107 2.61 3.84 15.16
#